data_1f1132c5ea310e5fbaf6ee1fcc06fdb1
#
_entry.id   1f1132c5ea310e5fbaf6ee1fcc06fdb1
#
_cell.length_a   1.000
_cell.length_b   1.000
_cell.length_c   1.000
_cell.angle_alpha   90.00
_cell.angle_beta   90.00
_cell.angle_gamma   90.00
#
_symmetry.space_group_name_H-M   'P 1'
#
loop_
_entity.id
_entity.type
_entity.pdbx_description
1 polymer ?
#
loop_
_entity_poly.entity_id
_entity_poly.type
_entity_poly.pdbx_seq_one_letter_code
_entity_poly.pdbx_strand_id
1 'polypeptide(L)'
;MNILAFDTSTEKFSISILKNNKIVLNLSKILNKTYSKFLISILKKSLEKSNLDIKKINCILISLGPGSFTGIRIGIAAAKGLGIPHKINILGYNNMDILVNSVDKKIKKNVITIIKSKKNDYYFQVFNTKKEPLTKTSFFSIYNLPKLFLIKT
;
A
#
# COMPACT_ATOMS: atom_id res chain seq x y z
N MET A 1 -18.59 -1.29 9.67
CA MET A 1 -17.64 -2.18 8.99
C MET A 1 -16.29 -2.08 9.67
N ASN A 2 -15.60 -3.25 9.86
CA ASN A 2 -14.27 -3.31 10.47
C ASN A 2 -13.26 -3.74 9.41
N ILE A 3 -12.18 -3.00 9.25
CA ILE A 3 -11.15 -3.24 8.22
C ILE A 3 -9.78 -3.31 8.88
N LEU A 4 -9.01 -4.31 8.50
CA LEU A 4 -7.58 -4.41 8.78
C LEU A 4 -6.81 -4.08 7.50
N ALA A 5 -6.10 -2.97 7.47
CA ALA A 5 -5.24 -2.60 6.37
C ALA A 5 -3.78 -2.66 6.79
N PHE A 6 -2.90 -3.21 5.96
CA PHE A 6 -1.46 -3.15 6.21
C PHE A 6 -0.64 -3.18 4.92
N ASP A 7 0.55 -2.61 5.00
CA ASP A 7 1.48 -2.50 3.88
C ASP A 7 2.88 -2.97 4.31
N THR A 8 3.42 -3.86 3.51
CA THR A 8 4.77 -4.42 3.63
C THR A 8 5.60 -4.17 2.37
N SER A 9 5.07 -3.39 1.43
CA SER A 9 5.67 -3.17 0.11
C SER A 9 6.86 -2.21 0.11
N THR A 10 7.11 -1.52 1.23
CA THR A 10 8.22 -0.57 1.41
C THR A 10 9.07 -0.95 2.63
N GLU A 11 10.15 -0.21 2.88
CA GLU A 11 10.93 -0.35 4.12
C GLU A 11 10.12 0.07 5.36
N LYS A 12 9.07 0.83 5.15
CA LYS A 12 8.18 1.30 6.20
C LYS A 12 6.93 0.43 6.24
N PHE A 13 6.88 -0.45 7.23
CA PHE A 13 5.67 -1.20 7.53
C PHE A 13 4.60 -0.25 8.06
N SER A 14 3.39 -0.39 7.58
CA SER A 14 2.25 0.35 8.11
C SER A 14 1.05 -0.57 8.36
N ILE A 15 0.26 -0.22 9.36
CA ILE A 15 -0.97 -0.90 9.72
C ILE A 15 -2.00 0.13 10.16
N SER A 16 -3.22 -0.02 9.67
CA SER A 16 -4.38 0.77 10.08
C SER A 16 -5.56 -0.14 10.34
N ILE A 17 -6.29 0.14 11.42
CA ILE A 17 -7.50 -0.59 11.76
C ILE A 17 -8.66 0.39 11.84
N LEU A 18 -9.70 0.10 11.04
CA LEU A 18 -10.99 0.78 11.14
C LEU A 18 -11.95 -0.11 11.95
N LYS A 19 -12.63 0.50 12.90
CA LYS A 19 -13.73 -0.09 13.68
C LYS A 19 -14.94 0.81 13.55
N ASN A 20 -16.05 0.26 13.04
CA ASN A 20 -17.28 1.02 12.81
C ASN A 20 -17.03 2.32 11.99
N ASN A 21 -16.25 2.20 10.92
CA ASN A 21 -15.85 3.28 10.00
C ASN A 21 -15.00 4.40 10.64
N LYS A 22 -14.46 4.21 11.85
CA LYS A 22 -13.51 5.12 12.49
C LYS A 22 -12.13 4.46 12.60
N ILE A 23 -11.09 5.23 12.32
CA ILE A 23 -9.71 4.74 12.51
C ILE A 23 -9.45 4.67 14.02
N VAL A 24 -9.21 3.46 14.53
CA VAL A 24 -8.92 3.20 15.94
C VAL A 24 -7.44 2.88 16.18
N LEU A 25 -6.70 2.53 15.13
CA LEU A 25 -5.27 2.34 15.17
C LEU A 25 -4.66 2.74 13.83
N ASN A 26 -3.59 3.51 13.90
CA ASN A 26 -2.75 3.84 12.75
C ASN A 26 -1.29 3.85 13.21
N LEU A 27 -0.53 2.89 12.73
CA LEU A 27 0.88 2.69 13.07
C LEU A 27 1.71 2.64 11.81
N SER A 28 2.88 3.25 11.87
CA SER A 28 3.86 3.16 10.82
C SER A 28 5.26 3.10 11.44
N LYS A 29 6.06 2.11 11.04
CA LYS A 29 7.38 1.88 11.61
C LYS A 29 8.34 1.39 10.54
N ILE A 30 9.54 1.93 10.53
CA ILE A 30 10.65 1.34 9.76
C ILE A 30 11.03 0.05 10.48
N LEU A 31 10.92 -1.05 9.80
CA LEU A 31 11.25 -2.36 10.34
C LEU A 31 12.51 -2.87 9.66
N ASN A 32 13.46 -3.38 10.46
CA ASN A 32 14.63 -4.07 9.95
C ASN A 32 14.19 -5.32 9.15
N LYS A 33 15.06 -5.85 8.28
CA LYS A 33 14.79 -6.99 7.37
C LYS A 33 14.17 -8.24 8.03
N THR A 34 14.16 -8.31 9.36
CA THR A 34 13.59 -9.42 10.14
C THR A 34 12.11 -9.29 10.47
N TYR A 35 11.44 -8.22 10.04
CA TYR A 35 10.02 -8.00 10.39
C TYR A 35 9.08 -9.11 9.94
N SER A 36 9.41 -9.83 8.88
CA SER A 36 8.61 -10.96 8.39
C SER A 36 8.37 -12.03 9.47
N LYS A 37 9.35 -12.25 10.35
CA LYS A 37 9.23 -13.19 11.47
C LYS A 37 8.19 -12.75 12.50
N PHE A 38 7.96 -11.46 12.62
CA PHE A 38 7.08 -10.88 13.65
C PHE A 38 5.77 -10.32 13.08
N LEU A 39 5.57 -10.35 11.77
CA LEU A 39 4.42 -9.72 11.11
C LEU A 39 3.09 -10.19 11.72
N ILE A 40 2.87 -11.48 11.81
CA ILE A 40 1.62 -12.04 12.38
C ILE A 40 1.42 -11.61 13.84
N SER A 41 2.51 -11.62 14.64
CA SER A 41 2.44 -11.16 16.03
C SER A 41 2.12 -9.67 16.13
N ILE A 42 2.65 -8.84 15.23
CA ILE A 42 2.35 -7.40 15.18
C ILE A 42 0.88 -7.19 14.81
N LEU A 43 0.38 -7.90 13.79
CA LEU A 43 -1.02 -7.80 13.36
C LEU A 43 -1.96 -8.22 14.49
N LYS A 44 -1.67 -9.36 15.17
CA LYS A 44 -2.45 -9.84 16.31
C LYS A 44 -2.47 -8.82 17.46
N LYS A 45 -1.32 -8.34 17.91
CA LYS A 45 -1.22 -7.31 18.95
C LYS A 45 -1.95 -6.01 18.57
N SER A 46 -1.95 -5.64 17.30
CA SER A 46 -2.67 -4.46 16.82
C SER A 46 -4.18 -4.62 16.90
N LEU A 47 -4.69 -5.82 16.60
CA LEU A 47 -6.10 -6.14 16.77
C LEU A 47 -6.49 -6.12 18.26
N GLU A 48 -5.70 -6.74 19.12
CA GLU A 48 -5.89 -6.73 20.58
C GLU A 48 -5.97 -5.29 21.14
N LYS A 49 -5.01 -4.43 20.75
CA LYS A 49 -5.00 -3.00 21.14
C LYS A 49 -6.24 -2.23 20.66
N SER A 50 -6.85 -2.69 19.58
CA SER A 50 -8.07 -2.08 19.02
C SER A 50 -9.36 -2.69 19.61
N ASN A 51 -9.23 -3.60 20.58
CA ASN A 51 -10.35 -4.39 21.11
C ASN A 51 -11.17 -5.04 19.98
N LEU A 52 -10.47 -5.66 19.04
CA LEU A 52 -11.05 -6.41 17.92
C LEU A 52 -10.47 -7.82 17.84
N ASP A 53 -11.36 -8.78 17.69
CA ASP A 53 -11.02 -10.13 17.29
C ASP A 53 -10.94 -10.21 15.76
N ILE A 54 -10.06 -11.05 15.23
CA ILE A 54 -9.93 -11.29 13.78
C ILE A 54 -11.27 -11.70 13.15
N LYS A 55 -12.08 -12.47 13.85
CA LYS A 55 -13.42 -12.91 13.41
C LYS A 55 -14.40 -11.76 13.20
N LYS A 56 -14.14 -10.59 13.77
CA LYS A 56 -14.95 -9.38 13.60
C LYS A 56 -14.47 -8.50 12.47
N ILE A 57 -13.38 -8.86 11.79
CA ILE A 57 -12.88 -8.15 10.60
C ILE A 57 -13.72 -8.56 9.39
N ASN A 58 -14.21 -7.57 8.66
CA ASN A 58 -15.01 -7.77 7.45
C ASN A 58 -14.13 -7.81 6.20
N CYS A 59 -13.00 -7.08 6.21
CA CYS A 59 -12.12 -6.97 5.06
C CYS A 59 -10.67 -6.77 5.50
N ILE A 60 -9.75 -7.42 4.79
CA ILE A 60 -8.31 -7.16 4.86
C ILE A 60 -7.91 -6.42 3.59
N LEU A 61 -7.29 -5.24 3.73
CA LEU A 61 -6.70 -4.48 2.63
C LEU A 61 -5.19 -4.69 2.63
N ILE A 62 -4.64 -5.06 1.46
CA ILE A 62 -3.21 -5.31 1.29
C ILE A 62 -2.65 -4.65 0.04
N SER A 63 -1.45 -4.09 0.14
CA SER A 63 -0.75 -3.54 -1.02
C SER A 63 -0.35 -4.65 -2.00
N LEU A 64 -0.66 -4.43 -3.27
CA LEU A 64 -0.17 -5.20 -4.41
C LEU A 64 1.07 -4.55 -5.05
N GLY A 65 1.57 -3.47 -4.49
CA GLY A 65 2.68 -2.69 -5.03
C GLY A 65 2.25 -1.54 -5.94
N PRO A 66 3.19 -1.02 -6.73
CA PRO A 66 4.58 -1.43 -6.85
C PRO A 66 5.39 -1.18 -5.58
N GLY A 67 6.46 -1.97 -5.39
CA GLY A 67 7.32 -1.87 -4.23
C GLY A 67 8.24 -3.10 -4.08
N SER A 68 8.64 -3.39 -2.86
CA SER A 68 9.49 -4.54 -2.52
C SER A 68 8.80 -5.85 -2.89
N PHE A 69 9.38 -6.59 -3.85
CA PHE A 69 8.88 -7.89 -4.28
C PHE A 69 8.68 -8.89 -3.14
N THR A 70 9.67 -8.99 -2.26
CA THR A 70 9.60 -9.86 -1.09
C THR A 70 8.56 -9.36 -0.09
N GLY A 71 8.52 -8.06 0.16
CA GLY A 71 7.56 -7.45 1.08
C GLY A 71 6.12 -7.68 0.64
N ILE A 72 5.80 -7.46 -0.63
CA ILE A 72 4.47 -7.68 -1.20
C ILE A 72 4.03 -9.14 -0.99
N ARG A 73 4.89 -10.11 -1.30
CA ARG A 73 4.59 -11.53 -1.14
C ARG A 73 4.35 -11.92 0.33
N ILE A 74 5.16 -11.41 1.24
CA ILE A 74 4.99 -11.64 2.68
C ILE A 74 3.63 -11.08 3.14
N GLY A 75 3.29 -9.86 2.72
CA GLY A 75 2.01 -9.25 3.06
C GLY A 75 0.81 -10.04 2.53
N ILE A 76 0.86 -10.45 1.26
CA ILE A 76 -0.20 -11.26 0.65
C ILE A 76 -0.34 -12.61 1.37
N ALA A 77 0.78 -13.27 1.69
CA ALA A 77 0.76 -14.54 2.43
C ALA A 77 0.15 -14.36 3.82
N ALA A 78 0.52 -13.30 4.55
CA ALA A 78 -0.06 -12.98 5.85
C ALA A 78 -1.56 -12.67 5.75
N ALA A 79 -1.99 -11.88 4.76
CA ALA A 79 -3.40 -11.58 4.53
C ALA A 79 -4.21 -12.85 4.25
N LYS A 80 -3.69 -13.74 3.40
CA LYS A 80 -4.32 -15.03 3.10
C LYS A 80 -4.36 -15.94 4.32
N GLY A 81 -3.25 -16.04 5.07
CA GLY A 81 -3.17 -16.85 6.27
C GLY A 81 -4.15 -16.42 7.38
N LEU A 82 -4.42 -15.12 7.47
CA LEU A 82 -5.41 -14.59 8.40
C LEU A 82 -6.85 -14.64 7.83
N GLY A 83 -7.00 -14.32 6.56
CA GLY A 83 -8.34 -14.12 5.98
C GLY A 83 -9.04 -15.42 5.60
N ILE A 84 -8.35 -16.37 4.98
CA ILE A 84 -8.97 -17.60 4.45
C ILE A 84 -9.62 -18.44 5.55
N PRO A 85 -8.96 -18.74 6.70
CA PRO A 85 -9.56 -19.54 7.75
C PRO A 85 -10.82 -18.93 8.37
N HIS A 86 -10.94 -17.59 8.29
CA HIS A 86 -12.05 -16.84 8.86
C HIS A 86 -13.05 -16.34 7.82
N LYS A 87 -12.90 -16.74 6.54
CA LYS A 87 -13.75 -16.30 5.42
C LYS A 87 -13.86 -14.79 5.28
N ILE A 88 -12.74 -14.08 5.56
CA ILE A 88 -12.66 -12.62 5.45
C ILE A 88 -12.31 -12.24 4.00
N ASN A 89 -12.99 -11.25 3.45
CA ASN A 89 -12.67 -10.71 2.13
C ASN A 89 -11.28 -10.07 2.14
N ILE A 90 -10.45 -10.44 1.17
CA ILE A 90 -9.11 -9.86 0.99
C ILE A 90 -9.14 -9.04 -0.28
N LEU A 91 -8.86 -7.73 -0.16
CA LEU A 91 -8.80 -6.80 -1.28
C LEU A 91 -7.39 -6.24 -1.43
N GLY A 92 -6.92 -6.22 -2.65
CA GLY A 92 -5.64 -5.61 -3.00
C GLY A 92 -5.81 -4.18 -3.51
N TYR A 93 -4.84 -3.32 -3.22
CA TYR A 93 -4.78 -1.97 -3.79
C TYR A 93 -3.43 -1.68 -4.42
N ASN A 94 -3.42 -0.76 -5.39
CA ASN A 94 -2.21 -0.29 -6.03
C ASN A 94 -1.66 0.94 -5.29
N ASN A 95 -0.36 0.97 -5.02
CA ASN A 95 0.27 2.08 -4.32
C ASN A 95 0.23 3.40 -5.12
N MET A 96 0.20 3.33 -6.46
CA MET A 96 0.05 4.53 -7.29
C MET A 96 -1.31 5.19 -7.09
N ASP A 97 -2.38 4.38 -6.94
CA ASP A 97 -3.72 4.87 -6.68
C ASP A 97 -3.83 5.54 -5.31
N ILE A 98 -3.14 5.00 -4.29
CA ILE A 98 -3.08 5.64 -2.97
C ILE A 98 -2.36 6.99 -3.06
N LEU A 99 -1.22 7.05 -3.77
CA LEU A 99 -0.46 8.28 -3.92
C LEU A 99 -1.25 9.37 -4.65
N VAL A 100 -1.88 9.06 -5.79
CA VAL A 100 -2.66 10.07 -6.51
C VAL A 100 -3.87 10.53 -5.69
N ASN A 101 -4.49 9.66 -4.90
CA ASN A 101 -5.60 10.03 -4.04
C ASN A 101 -5.20 10.86 -2.83
N SER A 102 -3.92 10.86 -2.43
CA SER A 102 -3.39 11.75 -1.38
C SER A 102 -3.16 13.19 -1.84
N VAL A 103 -3.13 13.43 -3.16
CA VAL A 103 -2.96 14.78 -3.74
C VAL A 103 -4.22 15.61 -3.50
N ASP A 104 -4.04 16.88 -3.13
CA ASP A 104 -5.15 17.81 -2.88
C ASP A 104 -6.11 17.84 -4.09
N LYS A 105 -7.41 17.74 -3.80
CA LYS A 105 -8.49 17.77 -4.80
C LYS A 105 -8.58 19.11 -5.55
N LYS A 106 -7.99 20.17 -5.00
CA LYS A 106 -7.93 21.49 -5.65
C LYS A 106 -6.97 21.52 -6.84
N ILE A 107 -6.02 20.58 -6.92
CA ILE A 107 -5.07 20.50 -8.03
C ILE A 107 -5.80 19.98 -9.26
N LYS A 108 -5.99 20.87 -10.25
CA LYS A 108 -6.65 20.59 -11.53
C LYS A 108 -5.63 20.37 -12.66
N LYS A 109 -4.55 19.63 -12.37
CA LYS A 109 -3.49 19.26 -13.32
C LYS A 109 -3.32 17.76 -13.35
N ASN A 110 -2.72 17.23 -14.42
CA ASN A 110 -2.28 15.85 -14.45
C ASN A 110 -1.24 15.61 -13.34
N VAL A 111 -1.30 14.43 -12.73
CA VAL A 111 -0.43 14.05 -11.62
C VAL A 111 0.43 12.87 -12.05
N ILE A 112 1.71 12.96 -11.77
CA ILE A 112 2.64 11.83 -11.93
C ILE A 112 2.94 11.31 -10.53
N THR A 113 2.64 10.05 -10.28
CA THR A 113 3.05 9.35 -9.06
C THR A 113 4.35 8.61 -9.32
N ILE A 114 5.28 8.68 -8.37
CA ILE A 114 6.60 8.06 -8.50
C ILE A 114 6.90 7.29 -7.22
N ILE A 115 7.34 6.04 -7.34
CA ILE A 115 7.80 5.21 -6.23
C ILE A 115 9.22 4.74 -6.54
N LYS A 116 10.14 5.01 -5.63
CA LYS A 116 11.52 4.52 -5.71
C LYS A 116 11.53 3.00 -5.58
N SER A 117 12.22 2.33 -6.48
CA SER A 117 12.48 0.88 -6.43
C SER A 117 13.84 0.60 -5.79
N LYS A 118 14.88 0.37 -6.56
CA LYS A 118 16.24 0.14 -6.07
C LYS A 118 17.18 1.16 -6.67
N LYS A 119 18.18 1.62 -5.88
CA LYS A 119 19.19 2.59 -6.33
C LYS A 119 18.56 3.74 -7.14
N ASN A 120 18.71 3.69 -8.48
CA ASN A 120 18.32 4.73 -9.43
C ASN A 120 17.09 4.34 -10.27
N ASP A 121 16.32 3.37 -9.80
CA ASP A 121 15.16 2.81 -10.49
C ASP A 121 13.86 3.26 -9.83
N TYR A 122 12.86 3.55 -10.66
CA TYR A 122 11.58 4.10 -10.22
C TYR A 122 10.42 3.47 -10.98
N TYR A 123 9.31 3.28 -10.28
CA TYR A 123 8.01 3.09 -10.88
C TYR A 123 7.31 4.42 -11.03
N PHE A 124 6.56 4.60 -12.10
CA PHE A 124 5.73 5.79 -12.29
C PHE A 124 4.40 5.46 -12.96
N GLN A 125 3.45 6.34 -12.77
CA GLN A 125 2.16 6.31 -13.45
C GLN A 125 1.62 7.73 -13.56
N VAL A 126 0.98 8.04 -14.71
CA VAL A 126 0.38 9.34 -14.98
C VAL A 126 -1.13 9.23 -14.83
N PHE A 127 -1.70 10.23 -14.17
CA PHE A 127 -3.12 10.34 -13.91
C PHE A 127 -3.66 11.67 -14.43
N ASN A 128 -4.89 11.67 -14.89
CA ASN A 128 -5.57 12.89 -15.33
C ASN A 128 -6.06 13.74 -14.13
N THR A 129 -6.69 14.86 -14.41
CA THR A 129 -7.25 15.78 -13.41
C THR A 129 -8.36 15.17 -12.53
N LYS A 130 -8.98 14.07 -12.99
CA LYS A 130 -9.97 13.30 -12.22
C LYS A 130 -9.35 12.15 -11.43
N LYS A 131 -8.01 12.04 -11.45
CA LYS A 131 -7.24 10.94 -10.81
C LYS A 131 -7.48 9.57 -11.46
N GLU A 132 -7.89 9.54 -12.73
CA GLU A 132 -7.99 8.34 -13.52
C GLU A 132 -6.66 8.07 -14.23
N PRO A 133 -6.22 6.81 -14.34
CA PRO A 133 -4.91 6.48 -14.92
C PRO A 133 -4.90 6.77 -16.43
N LEU A 134 -3.93 7.55 -16.89
CA LEU A 134 -3.63 7.79 -18.31
C LEU A 134 -2.62 6.78 -18.86
N THR A 135 -1.82 6.18 -18.00
CA THR A 135 -0.82 5.17 -18.37
C THR A 135 -0.91 3.96 -17.46
N LYS A 136 -0.40 2.83 -17.91
CA LYS A 136 -0.10 1.72 -17.00
C LYS A 136 1.08 2.09 -16.11
N THR A 137 1.18 1.46 -14.93
CA THR A 137 2.39 1.54 -14.11
C THR A 137 3.59 1.10 -14.93
N SER A 138 4.56 1.95 -15.07
CA SER A 138 5.77 1.74 -15.86
C SER A 138 7.02 1.89 -15.00
N PHE A 139 8.14 1.36 -15.48
CA PHE A 139 9.41 1.34 -14.78
C PHE A 139 10.45 2.11 -15.58
N PHE A 140 11.28 2.90 -14.92
CA PHE A 140 12.42 3.57 -15.55
C PHE A 140 13.62 3.63 -14.61
N SER A 141 14.80 3.67 -15.22
CA SER A 141 16.03 4.06 -14.53
C SER A 141 16.29 5.56 -14.75
N ILE A 142 16.85 6.23 -13.74
CA ILE A 142 17.22 7.67 -13.86
C ILE A 142 18.17 7.93 -15.02
N TYR A 143 18.93 6.92 -15.44
CA TYR A 143 19.84 7.00 -16.59
C TYR A 143 19.10 6.97 -17.94
N ASN A 144 17.86 6.48 -17.96
CA ASN A 144 17.00 6.35 -19.13
C ASN A 144 15.66 7.02 -18.85
N LEU A 145 15.70 8.33 -18.57
CA LEU A 145 14.47 9.09 -18.34
C LEU A 145 13.55 8.97 -19.57
N PRO A 146 12.32 8.49 -19.39
CA PRO A 146 11.37 8.41 -20.50
C PRO A 146 11.14 9.78 -21.10
N LYS A 147 11.02 9.86 -22.43
CA LYS A 147 10.70 11.10 -23.16
C LYS A 147 9.46 11.83 -22.62
N LEU A 148 8.63 11.14 -21.85
CA LEU A 148 7.45 11.69 -21.18
C LEU A 148 7.80 12.82 -20.18
N PHE A 149 9.00 12.84 -19.65
CA PHE A 149 9.48 13.88 -18.72
C PHE A 149 10.20 15.03 -19.45
N LEU A 150 10.42 14.92 -20.76
CA LEU A 150 10.87 16.02 -21.58
C LEU A 150 9.66 16.93 -21.84
N ILE A 151 9.35 17.79 -20.89
CA ILE A 151 8.38 18.86 -21.07
C ILE A 151 8.92 19.74 -22.20
N LYS A 152 8.23 19.76 -23.34
CA LYS A 152 8.38 20.89 -24.26
C LYS A 152 7.81 22.10 -23.54
N THR A 153 8.70 23.00 -23.12
CA THR A 153 8.35 24.39 -22.75
C THR A 153 7.74 25.10 -23.94
#